data_446da80461e13bb87c740116fc6d9501
#
_entry.id   446da80461e13bb87c740116fc6d9501
#
_cell.length_a   1.000
_cell.length_b   1.000
_cell.length_c   1.000
_cell.angle_alpha   90.00
_cell.angle_beta   90.00
_cell.angle_gamma   90.00
#
_symmetry.space_group_name_H-M   'P 1'
#
loop_
_entity.id
_entity.type
_entity.pdbx_description
1 polymer ?
#
loop_
_entity_poly.entity_id
_entity_poly.type
_entity_poly.pdbx_seq_one_letter_code
_entity_poly.pdbx_strand_id
1 'polypeptide(L)'
;CSSGTDALLLALLGLKLKVGEGVIVPAFSFASSAEVMPLLGAIPIFIDIEDDTFNIDPSKLADAFNTATEMGVIVKGIMSVGLFGQPADMDPINEFAKNNNLWVLDDAAQSFGGKYHGNNVGNLCEVTATSFFPAKPLGCYGDGGAIFTNDPEIYEIANSSHVHGMGKSRYEYDRIGMNARISTIQA
;
A
#
# COMPACT_ATOMS: atom_id res chain seq x y z
N CYS A 1 -7.62 5.62 -9.55
CA CYS A 1 -8.76 5.47 -8.65
C CYS A 1 -9.16 6.79 -8.00
N SER A 2 -10.21 6.77 -7.14
CA SER A 2 -10.84 7.98 -6.61
C SER A 2 -10.04 8.73 -5.55
N SER A 3 -9.12 8.06 -4.86
CA SER A 3 -8.27 8.68 -3.84
C SER A 3 -7.03 7.84 -3.55
N GLY A 4 -6.05 8.39 -2.80
CA GLY A 4 -4.93 7.63 -2.29
C GLY A 4 -5.35 6.55 -1.29
N THR A 5 -6.35 6.82 -0.46
CA THR A 5 -6.91 5.84 0.49
C THR A 5 -7.53 4.65 -0.26
N ASP A 6 -8.30 4.92 -1.32
CA ASP A 6 -8.84 3.85 -2.17
C ASP A 6 -7.73 3.10 -2.92
N ALA A 7 -6.64 3.76 -3.28
CA ALA A 7 -5.48 3.10 -3.87
C ALA A 7 -4.87 2.07 -2.91
N LEU A 8 -4.68 2.43 -1.64
CA LEU A 8 -4.20 1.52 -0.60
C LEU A 8 -5.18 0.35 -0.36
N LEU A 9 -6.48 0.63 -0.23
CA LEU A 9 -7.51 -0.41 -0.07
C LEU A 9 -7.52 -1.40 -1.24
N LEU A 10 -7.51 -0.89 -2.46
CA LEU A 10 -7.52 -1.73 -3.67
C LEU A 10 -6.21 -2.54 -3.81
N ALA A 11 -5.07 -1.96 -3.43
CA ALA A 11 -3.80 -2.68 -3.39
C ALA A 11 -3.84 -3.83 -2.39
N LEU A 12 -4.37 -3.60 -1.17
CA LEU A 12 -4.53 -4.65 -0.15
C LEU A 12 -5.52 -5.74 -0.57
N LEU A 13 -6.59 -5.39 -1.31
CA LEU A 13 -7.48 -6.37 -1.93
C LEU A 13 -6.75 -7.19 -3.00
N GLY A 14 -5.92 -6.54 -3.84
CA GLY A 14 -5.06 -7.19 -4.83
C GLY A 14 -4.08 -8.18 -4.20
N LEU A 15 -3.48 -7.80 -3.07
CA LEU A 15 -2.60 -8.62 -2.24
C LEU A 15 -3.34 -9.70 -1.43
N LYS A 16 -4.68 -9.76 -1.54
CA LYS A 16 -5.55 -10.76 -0.91
C LYS A 16 -5.46 -10.79 0.61
N LEU A 17 -5.26 -9.62 1.23
CA LEU A 17 -5.23 -9.48 2.69
C LEU A 17 -6.58 -9.92 3.28
N LYS A 18 -6.53 -10.73 4.33
CA LYS A 18 -7.70 -11.33 4.97
C LYS A 18 -7.93 -10.76 6.38
N VAL A 19 -9.16 -10.94 6.85
CA VAL A 19 -9.55 -10.61 8.23
C VAL A 19 -8.62 -11.32 9.23
N GLY A 20 -8.10 -10.58 10.20
CA GLY A 20 -7.21 -11.09 11.25
C GLY A 20 -5.73 -11.25 10.84
N GLU A 21 -5.39 -11.04 9.57
CA GLU A 21 -3.99 -10.99 9.13
C GLU A 21 -3.36 -9.64 9.48
N GLY A 22 -2.03 -9.64 9.72
CA GLY A 22 -1.26 -8.47 10.13
C GLY A 22 -0.44 -7.85 9.00
N VAL A 23 -0.29 -6.52 9.05
CA VAL A 23 0.61 -5.76 8.17
C VAL A 23 1.45 -4.83 9.02
N ILE A 24 2.77 -4.90 8.86
CA ILE A 24 3.71 -4.00 9.55
C ILE A 24 3.66 -2.64 8.86
N VAL A 25 3.55 -1.56 9.65
CA VAL A 25 3.41 -0.19 9.16
C VAL A 25 4.11 0.78 10.10
N PRO A 26 4.74 1.88 9.61
CA PRO A 26 5.36 2.86 10.49
C PRO A 26 4.32 3.56 11.37
N ALA A 27 4.68 3.80 12.63
CA ALA A 27 3.83 4.50 13.60
C ALA A 27 3.70 6.00 13.31
N PHE A 28 4.61 6.56 12.53
CA PHE A 28 4.61 7.97 12.14
C PHE A 28 4.30 8.09 10.65
N SER A 29 3.03 8.34 10.34
CA SER A 29 2.53 8.52 8.97
C SER A 29 1.16 9.20 9.00
N PHE A 30 0.59 9.44 7.83
CA PHE A 30 -0.82 9.82 7.71
C PHE A 30 -1.72 8.63 8.07
N ALA A 31 -2.88 8.90 8.66
CA ALA A 31 -3.79 7.86 9.17
C ALA A 31 -4.17 6.80 8.13
N SER A 32 -4.31 7.18 6.84
CA SER A 32 -4.70 6.25 5.77
C SER A 32 -3.78 5.04 5.65
N SER A 33 -2.48 5.21 5.87
CA SER A 33 -1.51 4.10 5.78
C SER A 33 -1.83 2.97 6.80
N ALA A 34 -2.51 3.30 7.90
CA ALA A 34 -2.90 2.32 8.91
C ALA A 34 -4.40 1.98 8.90
N GLU A 35 -5.28 2.97 8.69
CA GLU A 35 -6.74 2.79 8.80
C GLU A 35 -7.35 1.85 7.75
N VAL A 36 -6.70 1.71 6.58
CA VAL A 36 -7.16 0.81 5.52
C VAL A 36 -7.14 -0.66 5.94
N MET A 37 -6.30 -1.04 6.90
CA MET A 37 -6.23 -2.42 7.41
C MET A 37 -7.47 -2.78 8.24
N PRO A 38 -7.85 -2.03 9.28
CA PRO A 38 -9.10 -2.27 10.02
C PRO A 38 -10.36 -2.23 9.15
N LEU A 39 -10.40 -1.42 8.08
CA LEU A 39 -11.51 -1.42 7.13
C LEU A 39 -11.68 -2.78 6.43
N LEU A 40 -10.60 -3.54 6.27
CA LEU A 40 -10.61 -4.92 5.75
C LEU A 40 -10.64 -5.97 6.88
N GLY A 41 -10.73 -5.55 8.15
CA GLY A 41 -10.69 -6.45 9.31
C GLY A 41 -9.29 -7.00 9.59
N ALA A 42 -8.24 -6.42 9.01
CA ALA A 42 -6.85 -6.77 9.24
C ALA A 42 -6.24 -5.93 10.39
N ILE A 43 -5.05 -6.29 10.82
CA ILE A 43 -4.39 -5.75 12.02
C ILE A 43 -3.17 -4.93 11.61
N PRO A 44 -3.12 -3.61 11.86
CA PRO A 44 -1.90 -2.83 11.72
C PRO A 44 -0.93 -3.18 12.85
N ILE A 45 0.31 -3.52 12.51
CA ILE A 45 1.41 -3.79 13.43
C ILE A 45 2.35 -2.60 13.34
N PHE A 46 2.27 -1.73 14.34
CA PHE A 46 3.05 -0.49 14.34
C PHE A 46 4.51 -0.76 14.73
N ILE A 47 5.43 -0.18 13.95
CA ILE A 47 6.85 -0.12 14.31
C ILE A 47 7.34 1.33 14.27
N ASP A 48 8.46 1.56 14.92
CA ASP A 48 9.07 2.87 14.99
C ASP A 48 9.77 3.25 13.68
N ILE A 49 10.17 4.48 13.58
CA ILE A 49 10.79 5.12 12.43
C ILE A 49 12.27 5.39 12.70
N GLU A 50 13.04 5.66 11.66
CA GLU A 50 14.39 6.22 11.74
C GLU A 50 14.33 7.69 12.18
N ASP A 51 15.27 8.12 13.01
CA ASP A 51 15.29 9.47 13.60
C ASP A 51 15.55 10.58 12.58
N ASP A 52 16.23 10.30 11.49
CA ASP A 52 16.68 11.28 10.51
C ASP A 52 15.84 11.27 9.22
N THR A 53 15.27 10.15 8.82
CA THR A 53 14.41 10.05 7.62
C THR A 53 12.92 10.10 7.90
N PHE A 54 12.51 9.75 9.12
CA PHE A 54 11.13 9.52 9.55
C PHE A 54 10.40 8.40 8.80
N ASN A 55 11.13 7.62 8.01
CA ASN A 55 10.62 6.43 7.35
C ASN A 55 10.70 5.22 8.28
N ILE A 56 10.01 4.15 7.91
CA ILE A 56 10.05 2.87 8.65
C ILE A 56 11.49 2.45 8.91
N ASP A 57 11.81 2.06 10.17
CA ASP A 57 13.15 1.57 10.55
C ASP A 57 13.28 0.06 10.23
N PRO A 58 14.06 -0.33 9.20
CA PRO A 58 14.18 -1.72 8.81
C PRO A 58 14.81 -2.60 9.91
N SER A 59 15.61 -2.01 10.81
CA SER A 59 16.25 -2.76 11.91
C SER A 59 15.26 -3.33 12.92
N LYS A 60 14.05 -2.76 12.98
CA LYS A 60 12.98 -3.16 13.91
C LYS A 60 11.98 -4.17 13.31
N LEU A 61 12.12 -4.52 12.03
CA LEU A 61 11.18 -5.43 11.35
C LEU A 61 11.14 -6.81 12.00
N ALA A 62 12.31 -7.35 12.36
CA ALA A 62 12.39 -8.68 12.95
C ALA A 62 11.68 -8.75 14.31
N ASP A 63 11.85 -7.75 15.17
CA ASP A 63 11.22 -7.70 16.48
C ASP A 63 9.70 -7.56 16.36
N ALA A 64 9.23 -6.69 15.46
CA ALA A 64 7.80 -6.51 15.21
C ALA A 64 7.14 -7.78 14.65
N PHE A 65 7.80 -8.45 13.70
CA PHE A 65 7.34 -9.71 13.12
C PHE A 65 7.25 -10.81 14.17
N ASN A 66 8.29 -10.99 14.99
CA ASN A 66 8.34 -12.01 16.05
C ASN A 66 7.25 -11.74 17.10
N THR A 67 7.16 -10.50 17.61
CA THR A 67 6.15 -10.10 18.61
C THR A 67 4.74 -10.37 18.10
N ALA A 68 4.43 -9.98 16.87
CA ALA A 68 3.10 -10.20 16.28
C ALA A 68 2.81 -11.71 16.14
N THR A 69 3.80 -12.51 15.73
CA THR A 69 3.68 -13.96 15.59
C THR A 69 3.45 -14.63 16.95
N GLU A 70 4.16 -14.23 17.99
CA GLU A 70 3.96 -14.71 19.37
C GLU A 70 2.57 -14.37 19.92
N MET A 71 1.99 -13.23 19.47
CA MET A 71 0.59 -12.87 19.78
C MET A 71 -0.45 -13.63 18.93
N GLY A 72 -0.01 -14.52 18.05
CA GLY A 72 -0.88 -15.34 17.19
C GLY A 72 -1.37 -14.61 15.93
N VAL A 73 -0.77 -13.48 15.56
CA VAL A 73 -1.10 -12.75 14.33
C VAL A 73 -0.29 -13.31 13.16
N ILE A 74 -0.97 -13.64 12.07
CA ILE A 74 -0.32 -14.06 10.82
C ILE A 74 0.09 -12.81 10.06
N VAL A 75 1.37 -12.44 10.10
CA VAL A 75 1.91 -11.31 9.35
C VAL A 75 1.98 -11.67 7.87
N LYS A 76 1.45 -10.79 7.01
CA LYS A 76 1.37 -11.01 5.55
C LYS A 76 2.21 -10.04 4.75
N GLY A 77 2.50 -8.87 5.29
CA GLY A 77 3.24 -7.88 4.54
C GLY A 77 3.75 -6.71 5.36
N ILE A 78 4.45 -5.85 4.65
CA ILE A 78 5.00 -4.60 5.14
C ILE A 78 4.45 -3.47 4.27
N MET A 79 3.94 -2.40 4.89
CA MET A 79 3.63 -1.16 4.20
C MET A 79 4.70 -0.13 4.54
N SER A 80 5.55 0.20 3.56
CA SER A 80 6.45 1.36 3.65
C SER A 80 5.70 2.65 3.35
N VAL A 81 6.21 3.77 3.81
CA VAL A 81 5.69 5.10 3.47
C VAL A 81 6.85 6.00 3.11
N GLY A 82 6.82 6.60 1.92
CA GLY A 82 7.83 7.57 1.50
C GLY A 82 7.55 8.96 2.06
N LEU A 83 7.63 9.10 3.37
CA LEU A 83 7.28 10.34 4.06
C LEU A 83 8.23 11.49 3.65
N PHE A 84 7.68 12.70 3.60
CA PHE A 84 8.39 13.93 3.20
C PHE A 84 9.05 13.89 1.80
N GLY A 85 8.65 12.95 0.94
CA GLY A 85 9.14 12.86 -0.45
C GLY A 85 10.35 11.95 -0.65
N GLN A 86 10.88 11.37 0.41
CA GLN A 86 11.98 10.41 0.37
C GLN A 86 11.44 8.98 0.47
N PRO A 87 11.75 8.09 -0.50
CA PRO A 87 11.46 6.67 -0.35
C PRO A 87 12.12 6.08 0.91
N ALA A 88 11.48 5.09 1.52
CA ALA A 88 12.10 4.30 2.58
C ALA A 88 13.33 3.54 2.06
N ASP A 89 14.16 3.01 2.96
CA ASP A 89 15.28 2.12 2.58
C ASP A 89 14.70 0.75 2.13
N MET A 90 14.41 0.66 0.82
CA MET A 90 13.67 -0.46 0.26
C MET A 90 14.47 -1.76 0.17
N ASP A 91 15.79 -1.70 0.08
CA ASP A 91 16.62 -2.91 -0.07
C ASP A 91 16.50 -3.83 1.16
N PRO A 92 16.75 -3.38 2.42
CA PRO A 92 16.58 -4.22 3.59
C PRO A 92 15.12 -4.61 3.85
N ILE A 93 14.14 -3.75 3.50
CA ILE A 93 12.72 -4.07 3.61
C ILE A 93 12.35 -5.23 2.69
N ASN A 94 12.73 -5.14 1.41
CA ASN A 94 12.46 -6.18 0.42
C ASN A 94 13.19 -7.50 0.75
N GLU A 95 14.43 -7.41 1.25
CA GLU A 95 15.19 -8.58 1.68
C GLU A 95 14.49 -9.29 2.85
N PHE A 96 14.08 -8.53 3.88
CA PHE A 96 13.35 -9.07 5.02
C PHE A 96 12.02 -9.70 4.59
N ALA A 97 11.26 -9.01 3.74
CA ALA A 97 9.99 -9.49 3.23
C ALA A 97 10.15 -10.82 2.47
N LYS A 98 11.13 -10.90 1.57
CA LYS A 98 11.44 -12.12 0.81
C LYS A 98 11.80 -13.30 1.73
N ASN A 99 12.63 -13.06 2.74
CA ASN A 99 13.07 -14.10 3.67
C ASN A 99 11.94 -14.66 4.55
N ASN A 100 10.86 -13.88 4.74
CA ASN A 100 9.71 -14.24 5.56
C ASN A 100 8.42 -14.50 4.76
N ASN A 101 8.49 -14.56 3.42
CA ASN A 101 7.34 -14.73 2.52
C ASN A 101 6.26 -13.66 2.72
N LEU A 102 6.68 -12.41 2.89
CA LEU A 102 5.83 -11.23 2.98
C LEU A 102 5.85 -10.47 1.67
N TRP A 103 4.75 -9.79 1.36
CA TRP A 103 4.71 -8.79 0.30
C TRP A 103 5.07 -7.40 0.85
N VAL A 104 5.45 -6.48 -0.05
CA VAL A 104 5.69 -5.07 0.27
C VAL A 104 4.73 -4.19 -0.54
N LEU A 105 4.02 -3.31 0.16
CA LEU A 105 3.22 -2.22 -0.39
C LEU A 105 3.89 -0.89 -0.06
N ASP A 106 4.21 -0.09 -1.07
CA ASP A 106 4.76 1.25 -0.88
C ASP A 106 3.66 2.32 -0.98
N ASP A 107 3.41 3.03 0.12
CA ASP A 107 2.58 4.24 0.14
C ASP A 107 3.42 5.42 -0.34
N ALA A 108 3.34 5.70 -1.62
CA ALA A 108 4.07 6.75 -2.31
C ALA A 108 3.29 8.07 -2.41
N ALA A 109 2.28 8.28 -1.56
CA ALA A 109 1.45 9.49 -1.60
C ALA A 109 2.26 10.80 -1.46
N GLN A 110 3.44 10.74 -0.86
CA GLN A 110 4.33 11.89 -0.69
C GLN A 110 5.63 11.78 -1.51
N SER A 111 5.99 10.59 -1.98
CA SER A 111 7.28 10.32 -2.66
C SER A 111 7.14 10.06 -4.17
N PHE A 112 5.93 10.12 -4.73
CA PHE A 112 5.73 9.88 -6.16
C PHE A 112 6.56 10.84 -7.02
N GLY A 113 7.30 10.27 -7.98
CA GLY A 113 8.30 10.99 -8.78
C GLY A 113 9.72 10.96 -8.21
N GLY A 114 9.90 10.50 -6.97
CA GLY A 114 11.20 10.24 -6.35
C GLY A 114 11.91 9.02 -6.95
N LYS A 115 13.16 8.83 -6.52
CA LYS A 115 13.98 7.69 -6.93
C LYS A 115 14.71 7.10 -5.74
N TYR A 116 14.88 5.77 -5.79
CA TYR A 116 15.72 5.02 -4.88
C TYR A 116 16.76 4.23 -5.69
N HIS A 117 18.08 4.49 -5.48
CA HIS A 117 19.18 3.89 -6.24
C HIS A 117 18.98 3.95 -7.77
N GLY A 118 18.42 5.06 -8.27
CA GLY A 118 18.13 5.30 -9.69
C GLY A 118 16.83 4.71 -10.21
N ASN A 119 16.17 3.84 -9.45
CA ASN A 119 14.86 3.27 -9.77
C ASN A 119 13.75 4.24 -9.36
N ASN A 120 12.72 4.37 -10.20
CA ASN A 120 11.59 5.25 -9.89
C ASN A 120 10.70 4.65 -8.79
N VAL A 121 10.22 5.50 -7.88
CA VAL A 121 9.07 5.19 -7.03
C VAL A 121 7.90 4.75 -7.91
N GLY A 122 7.22 3.67 -7.51
CA GLY A 122 6.23 2.97 -8.34
C GLY A 122 6.73 1.63 -8.89
N ASN A 123 8.04 1.33 -8.74
CA ASN A 123 8.65 0.07 -9.19
C ASN A 123 9.73 -0.40 -8.19
N LEU A 124 9.52 -0.18 -6.90
CA LEU A 124 10.49 -0.53 -5.85
C LEU A 124 10.11 -1.82 -5.11
N CYS A 125 8.88 -2.29 -5.25
CA CYS A 125 8.32 -3.47 -4.60
C CYS A 125 7.15 -4.04 -5.41
N GLU A 126 6.40 -5.01 -4.86
CA GLU A 126 5.30 -5.70 -5.56
C GLU A 126 4.19 -4.76 -6.01
N VAL A 127 3.84 -3.79 -5.15
CA VAL A 127 2.78 -2.82 -5.46
C VAL A 127 3.04 -1.49 -4.79
N THR A 128 2.73 -0.41 -5.49
CA THR A 128 2.81 0.95 -4.98
C THR A 128 1.45 1.64 -5.12
N ALA A 129 1.03 2.35 -4.09
CA ALA A 129 -0.14 3.22 -4.12
C ALA A 129 0.28 4.68 -4.04
N THR A 130 -0.41 5.58 -4.75
CA THR A 130 -0.16 7.01 -4.64
C THR A 130 -1.45 7.81 -4.61
N SER A 131 -1.35 9.06 -4.18
CA SER A 131 -2.44 10.02 -4.10
C SER A 131 -2.21 11.17 -5.06
N PHE A 132 -3.28 11.62 -5.69
CA PHE A 132 -3.34 12.84 -6.50
C PHE A 132 -4.13 13.96 -5.82
N PHE A 133 -4.32 13.89 -4.49
CA PHE A 133 -4.88 15.01 -3.75
C PHE A 133 -4.14 16.31 -4.07
N PRO A 134 -4.79 17.49 -4.14
CA PRO A 134 -4.19 18.73 -4.67
C PRO A 134 -2.84 19.14 -4.05
N ALA A 135 -2.59 18.78 -2.79
CA ALA A 135 -1.33 19.10 -2.10
C ALA A 135 -0.21 18.06 -2.32
N LYS A 136 -0.43 17.01 -3.13
CA LYS A 136 0.55 15.94 -3.38
C LYS A 136 1.55 16.33 -4.47
N PRO A 137 2.70 15.62 -4.59
CA PRO A 137 3.71 15.92 -5.62
C PRO A 137 3.16 15.97 -7.04
N LEU A 138 2.19 15.11 -7.37
CA LEU A 138 1.35 15.20 -8.56
C LEU A 138 -0.10 15.37 -8.11
N GLY A 139 -0.57 16.61 -8.03
CA GLY A 139 -1.91 16.93 -7.57
C GLY A 139 -2.90 17.14 -8.72
N CYS A 140 -4.11 16.62 -8.60
CA CYS A 140 -5.24 16.96 -9.45
C CYS A 140 -6.12 18.04 -8.80
N TYR A 141 -7.23 18.45 -9.42
CA TYR A 141 -8.11 19.50 -8.89
C TYR A 141 -9.03 19.07 -7.74
N GLY A 142 -9.04 17.78 -7.41
CA GLY A 142 -9.82 17.19 -6.34
C GLY A 142 -9.14 15.91 -5.85
N ASP A 143 -9.92 14.88 -5.54
CA ASP A 143 -9.38 13.59 -5.13
C ASP A 143 -9.03 12.71 -6.32
N GLY A 144 -7.96 11.94 -6.18
CA GLY A 144 -7.51 10.93 -7.13
C GLY A 144 -6.39 10.10 -6.54
N GLY A 145 -6.09 8.98 -7.17
CA GLY A 145 -4.99 8.10 -6.80
C GLY A 145 -4.71 7.08 -7.90
N ALA A 146 -3.63 6.34 -7.74
CA ALA A 146 -3.25 5.27 -8.65
C ALA A 146 -2.52 4.14 -7.91
N ILE A 147 -2.54 2.97 -8.54
CA ILE A 147 -1.81 1.77 -8.13
C ILE A 147 -0.87 1.38 -9.27
N PHE A 148 0.36 1.03 -8.91
CA PHE A 148 1.37 0.52 -9.83
C PHE A 148 1.80 -0.87 -9.39
N THR A 149 1.76 -1.83 -10.31
CA THR A 149 2.22 -3.19 -10.10
C THR A 149 2.63 -3.82 -11.41
N ASN A 150 3.59 -4.74 -11.36
CA ASN A 150 3.96 -5.62 -12.47
C ASN A 150 3.31 -7.01 -12.36
N ASP A 151 2.59 -7.27 -11.27
CA ASP A 151 1.88 -8.53 -11.06
C ASP A 151 0.48 -8.48 -11.72
N PRO A 152 0.23 -9.34 -12.73
CA PRO A 152 -1.03 -9.36 -13.46
C PRO A 152 -2.23 -9.76 -12.57
N GLU A 153 -2.01 -10.56 -11.52
CA GLU A 153 -3.09 -10.96 -10.62
C GLU A 153 -3.52 -9.80 -9.71
N ILE A 154 -2.55 -9.07 -9.14
CA ILE A 154 -2.81 -7.85 -8.34
C ILE A 154 -3.55 -6.83 -9.22
N TYR A 155 -3.07 -6.62 -10.46
CA TYR A 155 -3.72 -5.72 -11.41
C TYR A 155 -5.17 -6.11 -11.69
N GLU A 156 -5.43 -7.39 -12.02
CA GLU A 156 -6.78 -7.87 -12.33
C GLU A 156 -7.74 -7.67 -11.16
N ILE A 157 -7.31 -8.04 -9.94
CA ILE A 157 -8.14 -7.90 -8.74
C ILE A 157 -8.43 -6.42 -8.46
N ALA A 158 -7.42 -5.57 -8.43
CA ALA A 158 -7.57 -4.14 -8.18
C ALA A 158 -8.44 -3.46 -9.24
N ASN A 159 -8.20 -3.79 -10.52
CA ASN A 159 -8.96 -3.25 -11.67
C ASN A 159 -10.43 -3.68 -11.67
N SER A 160 -10.74 -4.90 -11.27
CA SER A 160 -12.13 -5.35 -11.10
C SER A 160 -12.77 -4.69 -9.87
N SER A 161 -12.05 -4.67 -8.74
CA SER A 161 -12.56 -4.19 -7.45
C SER A 161 -12.90 -2.69 -7.47
N HIS A 162 -12.16 -1.84 -8.23
CA HIS A 162 -12.44 -0.41 -8.29
C HIS A 162 -13.74 -0.07 -9.05
N VAL A 163 -14.32 -1.05 -9.73
CA VAL A 163 -15.62 -0.97 -10.43
C VAL A 163 -16.54 -2.07 -9.90
N HIS A 164 -16.83 -2.07 -8.60
CA HIS A 164 -17.76 -2.97 -7.93
C HIS A 164 -17.42 -4.47 -8.02
N GLY A 165 -16.20 -4.85 -8.39
CA GLY A 165 -15.82 -6.26 -8.61
C GLY A 165 -16.31 -6.82 -9.94
N MET A 166 -16.51 -5.96 -10.96
CA MET A 166 -17.01 -6.33 -12.27
C MET A 166 -16.11 -7.37 -12.94
N GLY A 167 -16.73 -8.42 -13.48
CA GLY A 167 -16.14 -9.47 -14.26
C GLY A 167 -15.99 -9.13 -15.75
N LYS A 168 -15.96 -10.14 -16.58
CA LYS A 168 -15.77 -9.99 -18.04
C LYS A 168 -16.99 -9.40 -18.76
N SER A 169 -18.18 -9.55 -18.21
CA SER A 169 -19.38 -8.96 -18.77
C SER A 169 -19.95 -7.87 -17.86
N ARG A 170 -20.76 -6.96 -18.43
CA ARG A 170 -21.28 -5.77 -17.78
C ARG A 170 -22.13 -6.06 -16.53
N TYR A 171 -22.69 -7.25 -16.40
CA TYR A 171 -23.62 -7.63 -15.32
C TYR A 171 -23.10 -8.82 -14.50
N GLU A 172 -21.83 -9.20 -14.69
CA GLU A 172 -21.17 -10.22 -13.90
C GLU A 172 -20.26 -9.54 -12.88
N TYR A 173 -20.28 -10.04 -11.66
CA TYR A 173 -19.46 -9.53 -10.56
C TYR A 173 -18.74 -10.73 -9.91
N ASP A 174 -17.42 -10.79 -10.11
CA ASP A 174 -16.59 -11.93 -9.68
C ASP A 174 -16.19 -11.82 -8.21
N ARG A 175 -16.26 -10.61 -7.66
CA ARG A 175 -15.82 -10.29 -6.28
C ARG A 175 -16.56 -9.08 -5.72
N ILE A 176 -16.43 -8.89 -4.41
CA ILE A 176 -16.89 -7.66 -3.77
C ILE A 176 -15.90 -6.54 -4.11
N GLY A 177 -16.40 -5.40 -4.53
CA GLY A 177 -15.62 -4.22 -4.87
C GLY A 177 -16.33 -2.94 -4.42
N MET A 178 -15.84 -1.81 -4.91
CA MET A 178 -16.35 -0.49 -4.56
C MET A 178 -16.42 0.43 -5.79
N ASN A 179 -17.05 1.56 -5.65
CA ASN A 179 -16.96 2.62 -6.65
C ASN A 179 -15.75 3.51 -6.32
N ALA A 180 -14.59 3.15 -6.84
CA ALA A 180 -13.34 3.86 -6.62
C ALA A 180 -12.73 4.40 -7.93
N ARG A 181 -13.57 4.78 -8.88
CA ARG A 181 -13.12 5.36 -10.15
C ARG A 181 -12.71 6.82 -9.97
N ILE A 182 -11.61 7.23 -10.60
CA ILE A 182 -11.37 8.65 -10.80
C ILE A 182 -12.44 9.22 -11.75
N SER A 183 -12.93 10.41 -11.49
CA SER A 183 -13.90 11.02 -12.40
C SER A 183 -13.22 11.46 -13.70
N THR A 184 -13.93 11.37 -14.82
CA THR A 184 -13.40 11.74 -16.14
C THR A 184 -12.97 13.21 -16.22
N ILE A 185 -13.57 14.09 -15.39
CA ILE A 185 -13.19 15.51 -15.30
C ILE A 185 -11.83 15.68 -14.62
N GLN A 186 -11.47 14.78 -13.72
CA GLN A 186 -10.18 14.80 -12.99
C GLN A 186 -9.05 14.10 -13.76
N ALA A 187 -9.37 13.14 -14.63
CA ALA A 187 -8.41 12.29 -15.35
C ALA A 187 -7.72 13.08 -16.54
#